data_6769200c5314822c5e24cfd64d28c1b2
#
_entry.id   6769200c5314822c5e24cfd64d28c1b2
#
_cell.length_a   1.000
_cell.length_b   1.000
_cell.length_c   1.000
_cell.angle_alpha   90.00
_cell.angle_beta   90.00
_cell.angle_gamma   90.00
#
_symmetry.space_group_name_H-M   'P 1'
#
loop_
_entity.id
_entity.type
_entity.pdbx_description
1 polymer ?
#
loop_
_entity_poly.entity_id
_entity_poly.type
_entity_poly.pdbx_seq_one_letter_code
_entity_poly.pdbx_strand_id
1 'polypeptide(L)'
;IDYKTTTILLDGRRVKLELXXXXXXXXXXXXFRSYSRGAEGILLVYDITNGWSFDGIDRWIKEIDEHAPGVPRILVGNRLHLAFKRQVPTEQARAYAEKNCMTFFEVSPLCNFNVVESFTELSRIVLMRHMEKIWRPNRVFSLQDLCCRAIVSCTPVHLIDKLPLPVTIKSHLKSFSMANGMNAVMMHGRSYSLASGAGGSGKGNSLKRSKSIRPPQSPPQNCSRSNCKIS
;
A
#
# COMPACT_ATOMS: atom_id res chain seq x y z
N ILE A 1 17.27 17.95 10.09
CA ILE A 1 16.25 17.07 9.53
C ILE A 1 16.78 16.44 8.24
N ASP A 2 16.85 15.14 8.25
CA ASP A 2 17.29 14.41 7.06
C ASP A 2 16.10 14.12 6.17
N TYR A 3 16.28 14.36 4.89
CA TYR A 3 15.29 14.14 3.86
C TYR A 3 15.83 13.18 2.81
N LYS A 4 15.04 12.19 2.44
CA LYS A 4 15.44 11.23 1.41
C LYS A 4 14.24 10.85 0.56
N THR A 5 14.47 10.68 -0.73
CA THR A 5 13.44 10.13 -1.63
C THR A 5 13.89 8.77 -2.12
N THR A 6 12.94 7.87 -2.24
CA THR A 6 13.15 6.55 -2.82
C THR A 6 11.90 6.12 -3.57
N THR A 7 12.03 5.15 -4.46
CA THR A 7 10.89 4.59 -5.19
C THR A 7 10.78 3.12 -4.86
N ILE A 8 9.58 2.69 -4.49
CA ILE A 8 9.29 1.28 -4.24
C ILE A 8 8.28 0.78 -5.28
N LEU A 9 8.26 -0.51 -5.47
CA LEU A 9 7.25 -1.17 -6.30
C LEU A 9 6.22 -1.80 -5.36
N LEU A 10 5.01 -1.25 -5.37
CA LEU A 10 3.94 -1.68 -4.50
C LEU A 10 2.78 -2.20 -5.36
N ASP A 11 2.58 -3.52 -5.30
CA ASP A 11 1.50 -4.19 -6.05
C ASP A 11 1.50 -3.82 -7.55
N GLY A 12 2.70 -3.80 -8.14
CA GLY A 12 2.89 -3.48 -9.55
C GLY A 12 2.91 -2.00 -9.90
N ARG A 13 2.77 -1.13 -8.91
CA ARG A 13 2.77 0.33 -9.11
C ARG A 13 4.02 0.96 -8.52
N ARG A 14 4.60 1.89 -9.24
CA ARG A 14 5.74 2.66 -8.74
C ARG A 14 5.23 3.73 -7.79
N VAL A 15 5.74 3.73 -6.56
CA VAL A 15 5.37 4.70 -5.53
C VAL A 15 6.62 5.44 -5.09
N LYS A 16 6.62 6.75 -5.27
CA LYS A 16 7.70 7.60 -4.79
C LYS A 16 7.46 7.91 -3.32
N LEU A 17 8.41 7.57 -2.47
CA LEU A 17 8.36 7.88 -1.04
C LEU A 17 9.26 9.08 -0.76
N GLU A 18 8.76 10.04 0.01
CA GLU A 18 9.52 11.17 0.56
C GLU A 18 9.57 10.95 2.06
N LEU A 19 10.76 10.74 2.55
CA LEU A 19 11.01 10.34 3.94
C LEU A 19 11.67 11.51 4.67
N UNK A 20 11.12 11.86 5.70
CA UNK A 20 11.65 12.90 6.50
C UNK A 20 11.94 12.33 7.88
N UNK A 21 13.03 12.41 8.34
CA UNK A 21 13.39 12.01 9.65
C UNK A 21 13.19 13.14 10.56
N UNK A 22 12.35 13.01 11.29
CA UNK A 22 12.10 13.97 12.24
C UNK A 22 12.68 13.39 13.50
N UNK A 23 13.66 13.80 13.77
CA UNK A 23 14.35 13.47 14.97
C UNK A 23 13.77 14.26 16.08
N UNK A 24 13.66 13.72 16.94
CA UNK A 24 13.00 14.39 18.01
C UNK A 24 13.96 15.18 18.80
N UNK A 25 14.22 16.01 18.31
CA UNK A 25 14.90 16.97 19.07
C UNK A 25 13.94 17.68 19.97
N UNK A 26 14.23 17.67 20.92
CA UNK A 26 13.40 18.18 21.93
C UNK A 26 12.95 19.59 21.81
N UNK A 27 13.49 20.12 21.10
CA UNK A 27 13.21 21.51 20.95
C UNK A 27 12.43 21.84 19.72
N UNK A 28 12.20 21.15 19.12
CA UNK A 28 11.63 21.52 17.90
C UNK A 28 10.13 21.28 17.77
N UNK A 29 9.54 21.70 18.49
CA UNK A 29 8.14 21.67 18.32
C UNK A 29 7.60 22.38 17.12
N UNK A 30 8.25 23.16 16.73
CA UNK A 30 7.95 23.89 15.55
C UNK A 30 8.32 23.14 14.30
N UNK A 31 9.26 22.56 14.43
CA UNK A 31 9.71 21.71 13.37
C UNK A 31 8.78 20.54 13.22
N PHE A 32 8.33 19.98 14.15
CA PHE A 32 7.32 18.92 14.02
C PHE A 32 6.02 19.42 13.39
N ARG A 33 5.53 20.50 13.87
CA ARG A 33 4.26 21.09 13.34
C ARG A 33 4.32 21.36 11.83
N SER A 34 5.46 21.85 11.38
CA SER A 34 5.64 22.17 9.95
C SER A 34 5.67 20.90 9.07
N TYR A 35 6.34 19.86 9.52
CA TYR A 35 6.52 18.65 8.75
C TYR A 35 5.35 17.66 8.89
N SER A 36 4.71 17.63 10.04
CA SER A 36 3.59 16.70 10.27
C SER A 36 2.34 17.06 9.47
N ARG A 37 2.15 18.35 9.17
CA ARG A 37 0.98 18.80 8.36
C ARG A 37 0.92 18.16 6.98
N GLY A 38 2.08 17.85 6.39
CA GLY A 38 2.12 17.23 5.07
C GLY A 38 2.32 15.73 5.10
N ALA A 39 2.47 15.14 6.30
CA ALA A 39 2.73 13.71 6.43
C ALA A 39 1.48 12.91 6.06
N GLU A 40 1.64 11.92 5.20
CA GLU A 40 0.56 11.01 4.80
C GLU A 40 0.60 9.71 5.60
N GLY A 41 1.74 9.41 6.21
CA GLY A 41 1.92 8.27 7.10
C GLY A 41 3.09 8.52 8.04
N ILE A 42 3.07 7.89 9.20
CA ILE A 42 4.07 8.11 10.25
C ILE A 42 4.58 6.77 10.77
N LEU A 43 5.91 6.62 10.82
CA LEU A 43 6.56 5.53 11.54
C LEU A 43 6.98 6.05 12.92
N LEU A 44 6.46 5.43 13.96
CA LEU A 44 6.85 5.69 15.35
C LEU A 44 7.91 4.66 15.74
N VAL A 45 9.14 5.11 15.89
CA VAL A 45 10.28 4.20 16.06
C VAL A 45 10.82 4.32 17.47
N TYR A 46 10.97 3.18 18.16
CA TYR A 46 11.65 3.08 19.44
C TYR A 46 12.77 2.04 19.35
N ASP A 47 13.66 2.04 20.33
CA ASP A 47 14.77 1.10 20.46
C ASP A 47 14.37 0.01 21.46
N ILE A 48 14.38 -1.25 21.05
CA ILE A 48 13.99 -2.35 21.94
C ILE A 48 14.91 -2.50 23.15
N THR A 49 16.12 -1.93 23.06
CA THR A 49 17.10 -1.96 24.17
C THR A 49 17.01 -0.74 25.08
N ASN A 50 16.02 0.14 24.85
CA ASN A 50 15.90 1.39 25.59
C ASN A 50 14.42 1.65 25.94
N GLY A 51 14.07 1.34 27.19
CA GLY A 51 12.70 1.53 27.67
C GLY A 51 12.23 2.98 27.61
N TRP A 52 13.13 3.95 27.84
CA TRP A 52 12.77 5.38 27.74
C TRP A 52 12.28 5.77 26.36
N SER A 53 12.85 5.17 25.31
CA SER A 53 12.43 5.45 23.94
C SER A 53 10.99 4.93 23.69
N PHE A 54 10.64 3.81 24.29
CA PHE A 54 9.27 3.27 24.21
C PHE A 54 8.29 4.12 25.01
N ASP A 55 8.68 4.53 26.22
CA ASP A 55 7.82 5.39 27.06
C ASP A 55 7.54 6.74 26.38
N GLY A 56 8.46 7.23 25.56
CA GLY A 56 8.30 8.47 24.80
C GLY A 56 7.29 8.39 23.67
N ILE A 57 6.86 7.20 23.28
CA ILE A 57 5.89 7.04 22.17
C ILE A 57 4.55 7.70 22.49
N ASP A 58 4.09 7.65 23.76
CA ASP A 58 2.85 8.32 24.16
C ASP A 58 2.86 9.82 23.85
N ARG A 59 4.00 10.47 24.10
CA ARG A 59 4.16 11.89 23.79
C ARG A 59 4.06 12.15 22.30
N TRP A 60 4.70 11.28 21.49
CA TRP A 60 4.60 11.40 20.04
C TRP A 60 3.18 11.23 19.55
N ILE A 61 2.44 10.26 20.09
CA ILE A 61 1.04 10.04 19.70
C ILE A 61 0.21 11.29 19.99
N LYS A 62 0.37 11.92 21.17
CA LYS A 62 -0.36 13.14 21.52
C LYS A 62 -0.05 14.28 20.53
N GLU A 63 1.23 14.45 20.20
CA GLU A 63 1.65 15.48 19.21
C GLU A 63 1.03 15.22 17.82
N ILE A 64 1.00 13.95 17.42
CA ILE A 64 0.41 13.56 16.14
C ILE A 64 -1.09 13.83 16.15
N ASP A 65 -1.78 13.44 17.21
CA ASP A 65 -3.23 13.62 17.32
C ASP A 65 -3.61 15.09 17.30
N GLU A 66 -2.75 15.96 17.87
CA GLU A 66 -2.98 17.40 17.89
C GLU A 66 -2.72 18.06 16.51
N HIS A 67 -1.66 17.65 15.81
CA HIS A 67 -1.18 18.37 14.63
C HIS A 67 -1.44 17.65 13.30
N ALA A 68 -1.63 16.33 13.34
CA ALA A 68 -1.88 15.51 12.14
C ALA A 68 -2.90 14.42 12.47
N PRO A 69 -4.11 14.80 12.90
CA PRO A 69 -5.11 13.81 13.32
C PRO A 69 -5.50 12.90 12.17
N GLY A 70 -5.67 11.62 12.48
CA GLY A 70 -6.12 10.63 11.50
C GLY A 70 -5.06 10.15 10.53
N VAL A 71 -3.83 10.63 10.63
CA VAL A 71 -2.75 10.10 9.78
C VAL A 71 -2.40 8.68 10.21
N PRO A 72 -2.30 7.71 9.29
CA PRO A 72 -1.92 6.34 9.65
C PRO A 72 -0.53 6.29 10.25
N ARG A 73 -0.39 5.46 11.26
CA ARG A 73 0.88 5.30 11.97
C ARG A 73 1.18 3.83 12.23
N ILE A 74 2.46 3.47 12.15
CA ILE A 74 2.96 2.13 12.44
C ILE A 74 3.99 2.24 13.56
N LEU A 75 3.93 1.33 14.54
CA LEU A 75 4.90 1.24 15.61
C LEU A 75 6.04 0.31 15.19
N VAL A 76 7.28 0.77 15.34
CA VAL A 76 8.47 0.03 14.91
C VAL A 76 9.45 -0.10 16.06
N GLY A 77 9.71 -1.32 16.51
CA GLY A 77 10.79 -1.63 17.46
C GLY A 77 12.08 -1.89 16.70
N ASN A 78 13.03 -0.99 16.84
CA ASN A 78 14.31 -1.04 16.11
C ASN A 78 15.36 -1.82 16.89
N ARG A 79 16.43 -2.21 16.19
CA ARG A 79 17.61 -2.88 16.72
C ARG A 79 17.36 -4.30 17.20
N LEU A 80 16.50 -5.05 16.48
CA LEU A 80 16.14 -6.43 16.83
C LEU A 80 17.38 -7.34 16.95
N HIS A 81 18.47 -7.04 16.22
CA HIS A 81 19.73 -7.78 16.34
C HIS A 81 20.33 -7.69 17.73
N LEU A 82 19.88 -6.75 18.56
CA LEU A 82 20.31 -6.61 19.96
C LEU A 82 19.26 -7.17 20.93
N ALA A 83 18.49 -8.17 20.51
CA ALA A 83 17.44 -8.74 21.36
C ALA A 83 17.96 -9.32 22.67
N PHE A 84 19.24 -9.68 22.73
CA PHE A 84 19.87 -10.15 23.97
C PHE A 84 20.01 -9.03 25.02
N LYS A 85 19.86 -7.77 24.61
CA LYS A 85 19.85 -6.61 25.51
C LYS A 85 18.45 -5.99 25.63
N ARG A 86 17.42 -6.71 25.22
CA ARG A 86 16.06 -6.20 25.18
C ARG A 86 15.59 -5.67 26.53
N GLN A 87 15.00 -4.48 26.53
CA GLN A 87 14.32 -3.89 27.70
C GLN A 87 12.80 -3.81 27.47
N VAL A 88 12.35 -3.76 26.21
CA VAL A 88 10.93 -3.66 25.89
C VAL A 88 10.46 -5.01 25.34
N PRO A 89 9.65 -5.76 26.11
CA PRO A 89 9.14 -7.04 25.63
C PRO A 89 8.28 -6.88 24.37
N THR A 90 8.40 -7.82 23.45
CA THR A 90 7.65 -7.83 22.19
C THR A 90 6.14 -7.75 22.44
N GLU A 91 5.65 -8.53 23.42
CA GLU A 91 4.22 -8.60 23.70
C GLU A 91 3.68 -7.31 24.31
N GLN A 92 4.50 -6.61 25.10
CA GLN A 92 4.13 -5.29 25.65
C GLN A 92 3.95 -4.28 24.51
N ALA A 93 4.88 -4.25 23.57
CA ALA A 93 4.81 -3.33 22.43
C ALA A 93 3.66 -3.71 21.49
N ARG A 94 3.43 -5.02 21.29
CA ARG A 94 2.32 -5.49 20.45
C ARG A 94 0.98 -5.07 21.04
N ALA A 95 0.78 -5.28 22.35
CA ALA A 95 -0.44 -4.89 23.04
C ALA A 95 -0.67 -3.39 22.98
N TYR A 96 0.40 -2.62 23.13
CA TYR A 96 0.35 -1.16 23.02
C TYR A 96 -0.08 -0.73 21.60
N ALA A 97 0.48 -1.36 20.59
CA ALA A 97 0.13 -1.06 19.19
C ALA A 97 -1.35 -1.38 18.92
N GLU A 98 -1.82 -2.54 19.38
CA GLU A 98 -3.22 -2.94 19.21
C GLU A 98 -4.17 -1.94 19.89
N LYS A 99 -3.85 -1.53 21.11
CA LYS A 99 -4.64 -0.56 21.87
C LYS A 99 -4.75 0.78 21.13
N ASN A 100 -3.70 1.17 20.42
CA ASN A 100 -3.64 2.45 19.69
C ASN A 100 -3.93 2.29 18.19
N CYS A 101 -4.47 1.16 17.78
CA CYS A 101 -4.85 0.87 16.39
C CYS A 101 -3.69 1.02 15.40
N MET A 102 -2.51 0.55 15.81
CA MET A 102 -1.31 0.60 14.99
C MET A 102 -0.86 -0.80 14.59
N THR A 103 -0.37 -0.94 13.36
CA THR A 103 0.38 -2.13 12.94
C THR A 103 1.75 -2.09 13.63
N PHE A 104 2.29 -3.25 13.95
CA PHE A 104 3.53 -3.37 14.71
C PHE A 104 4.58 -4.19 13.96
N PHE A 105 5.80 -3.69 13.93
CA PHE A 105 6.96 -4.40 13.40
C PHE A 105 8.13 -4.30 14.35
N GLU A 106 8.91 -5.37 14.47
CA GLU A 106 10.26 -5.29 14.99
C GLU A 106 11.22 -5.44 13.82
N VAL A 107 12.22 -4.57 13.76
CA VAL A 107 13.11 -4.45 12.61
C VAL A 107 14.59 -4.49 13.02
N SER A 108 15.41 -4.93 12.09
CA SER A 108 16.86 -4.82 12.20
C SER A 108 17.43 -4.32 10.88
N PRO A 109 17.79 -3.03 10.79
CA PRO A 109 18.47 -2.53 9.60
C PRO A 109 19.81 -3.23 9.35
N LEU A 110 20.53 -3.59 10.43
CA LEU A 110 21.80 -4.31 10.30
C LEU A 110 21.65 -5.64 9.57
N CYS A 111 20.54 -6.36 9.83
CA CYS A 111 20.25 -7.66 9.21
C CYS A 111 19.30 -7.54 8.03
N ASN A 112 18.91 -6.33 7.68
CA ASN A 112 17.91 -6.04 6.65
C ASN A 112 16.60 -6.81 6.88
N PHE A 113 16.16 -6.88 8.15
CA PHE A 113 14.98 -7.63 8.56
C PHE A 113 13.81 -6.69 8.82
N ASN A 114 12.69 -6.91 8.14
CA ASN A 114 11.42 -6.17 8.27
C ASN A 114 11.51 -4.66 7.96
N VAL A 115 12.64 -4.16 7.46
CA VAL A 115 12.75 -2.72 7.15
C VAL A 115 11.86 -2.37 5.95
N VAL A 116 12.07 -3.06 4.83
CA VAL A 116 11.28 -2.83 3.61
C VAL A 116 9.80 -3.12 3.89
N GLU A 117 9.52 -4.17 4.63
CA GLU A 117 8.16 -4.60 4.96
C GLU A 117 7.39 -3.53 5.73
N SER A 118 8.04 -2.87 6.68
CA SER A 118 7.39 -1.80 7.48
C SER A 118 7.05 -0.58 6.62
N PHE A 119 7.97 -0.15 5.76
CA PHE A 119 7.70 0.96 4.84
C PHE A 119 6.65 0.60 3.81
N THR A 120 6.70 -0.62 3.29
CA THR A 120 5.72 -1.11 2.30
C THR A 120 4.32 -1.14 2.89
N GLU A 121 4.19 -1.63 4.13
CA GLU A 121 2.89 -1.70 4.80
C GLU A 121 2.32 -0.31 5.05
N LEU A 122 3.12 0.62 5.53
CA LEU A 122 2.67 2.00 5.73
C LEU A 122 2.24 2.62 4.39
N SER A 123 3.02 2.40 3.35
CA SER A 123 2.70 2.91 2.01
C SER A 123 1.39 2.33 1.49
N ARG A 124 1.15 1.03 1.74
CA ARG A 124 -0.10 0.38 1.34
C ARG A 124 -1.31 1.00 2.06
N ILE A 125 -1.19 1.23 3.36
CA ILE A 125 -2.26 1.86 4.16
C ILE A 125 -2.56 3.27 3.64
N VAL A 126 -1.52 4.06 3.37
CA VAL A 126 -1.66 5.41 2.84
C VAL A 126 -2.36 5.40 1.48
N LEU A 127 -1.92 4.52 0.57
CA LEU A 127 -2.53 4.43 -0.76
C LEU A 127 -3.99 3.99 -0.71
N MET A 128 -4.32 3.05 0.17
CA MET A 128 -5.71 2.62 0.36
C MET A 128 -6.59 3.77 0.82
N ARG A 129 -6.10 4.61 1.74
CA ARG A 129 -6.84 5.79 2.20
C ARG A 129 -7.01 6.81 1.09
N HIS A 130 -6.00 7.01 0.26
CA HIS A 130 -6.12 7.89 -0.90
C HIS A 130 -7.18 7.37 -1.87
N MET A 131 -7.17 6.08 -2.14
CA MET A 131 -8.17 5.47 -3.01
C MET A 131 -9.57 5.61 -2.43
N GLU A 132 -9.73 5.42 -1.11
CA GLU A 132 -11.02 5.65 -0.46
C GLU A 132 -11.50 7.08 -0.61
N LYS A 133 -10.60 8.06 -0.45
CA LYS A 133 -10.95 9.47 -0.62
C LYS A 133 -11.35 9.79 -2.07
N ILE A 134 -10.65 9.20 -3.03
CA ILE A 134 -10.98 9.37 -4.46
C ILE A 134 -12.30 8.66 -4.78
N TRP A 135 -12.53 7.47 -4.19
CA TRP A 135 -13.72 6.66 -4.45
C TRP A 135 -14.91 7.05 -3.57
N ARG A 136 -14.74 7.99 -2.63
CA ARG A 136 -15.85 8.60 -1.90
C ARG A 136 -16.07 10.02 -2.43
N PRO A 137 -16.68 10.19 -3.61
CA PRO A 137 -17.24 11.49 -3.91
C PRO A 137 -18.28 11.80 -2.83
N ASN A 138 -18.54 13.07 -2.59
CA ASN A 138 -19.55 13.53 -1.62
C ASN A 138 -20.98 13.08 -2.00
N ARG A 139 -21.09 11.95 -2.61
CA ARG A 139 -22.34 11.40 -3.12
C ARG A 139 -22.61 10.09 -2.39
N VAL A 140 -23.65 10.11 -1.61
CA VAL A 140 -24.15 8.87 -1.01
C VAL A 140 -24.59 7.97 -2.16
N PHE A 141 -23.94 6.82 -2.28
CA PHE A 141 -24.33 5.84 -3.30
C PHE A 141 -25.76 5.37 -3.03
N SER A 142 -26.57 5.32 -4.04
CA SER A 142 -27.89 4.74 -3.91
C SER A 142 -27.75 3.23 -3.61
N LEU A 143 -28.78 2.65 -3.03
CA LEU A 143 -28.82 1.19 -2.82
C LEU A 143 -28.61 0.47 -4.14
N GLN A 144 -29.18 0.99 -5.21
CA GLN A 144 -29.01 0.44 -6.56
C GLN A 144 -27.54 0.42 -6.98
N ASP A 145 -26.81 1.53 -6.75
CA ASP A 145 -25.37 1.60 -7.07
C ASP A 145 -24.57 0.56 -6.27
N LEU A 146 -24.87 0.43 -4.99
CA LEU A 146 -24.18 -0.53 -4.12
C LEU A 146 -24.46 -1.97 -4.56
N CYS A 147 -25.71 -2.27 -4.92
CA CYS A 147 -26.06 -3.60 -5.42
C CYS A 147 -25.37 -3.89 -6.77
N CYS A 148 -25.35 -2.91 -7.68
CA CYS A 148 -24.68 -3.07 -8.96
C CYS A 148 -23.18 -3.32 -8.77
N ARG A 149 -22.54 -2.59 -7.87
CA ARG A 149 -21.11 -2.78 -7.55
C ARG A 149 -20.87 -4.19 -7.03
N ALA A 150 -21.70 -4.65 -6.09
CA ALA A 150 -21.55 -5.98 -5.50
C ALA A 150 -21.70 -7.08 -6.56
N ILE A 151 -22.71 -6.97 -7.41
CA ILE A 151 -22.96 -7.97 -8.47
C ILE A 151 -21.80 -7.98 -9.48
N VAL A 152 -21.38 -6.80 -9.95
CA VAL A 152 -20.35 -6.69 -10.98
C VAL A 152 -18.96 -7.09 -10.43
N SER A 153 -18.71 -6.92 -9.13
CA SER A 153 -17.45 -7.36 -8.53
C SER A 153 -17.34 -8.89 -8.47
N CYS A 154 -18.47 -9.60 -8.45
CA CYS A 154 -18.51 -11.06 -8.35
C CYS A 154 -18.82 -11.74 -9.67
N THR A 155 -19.28 -11.00 -10.68
CA THR A 155 -19.81 -11.61 -11.92
C THR A 155 -19.15 -10.99 -13.14
N PRO A 156 -18.35 -11.75 -13.91
CA PRO A 156 -17.82 -11.27 -15.19
C PRO A 156 -18.95 -10.84 -16.14
N VAL A 157 -18.67 -9.83 -16.97
CA VAL A 157 -19.70 -9.21 -17.84
C VAL A 157 -20.38 -10.24 -18.74
N HIS A 158 -19.63 -11.20 -19.28
CA HIS A 158 -20.16 -12.23 -20.17
C HIS A 158 -21.07 -13.22 -19.46
N LEU A 159 -21.09 -13.26 -18.14
CA LEU A 159 -21.98 -14.12 -17.37
C LEU A 159 -23.21 -13.38 -16.83
N ILE A 160 -23.30 -12.05 -17.02
CA ILE A 160 -24.46 -11.27 -16.55
C ILE A 160 -25.75 -11.76 -17.20
N ASP A 161 -25.67 -12.19 -18.45
CA ASP A 161 -26.85 -12.71 -19.16
C ASP A 161 -27.41 -14.00 -18.55
N LYS A 162 -26.57 -14.75 -17.85
CA LYS A 162 -26.95 -16.03 -17.21
C LYS A 162 -27.57 -15.83 -15.83
N LEU A 163 -27.52 -14.61 -15.29
CA LEU A 163 -28.13 -14.34 -13.99
C LEU A 163 -29.67 -14.42 -14.08
N PRO A 164 -30.35 -14.92 -13.05
CA PRO A 164 -31.80 -14.96 -13.00
C PRO A 164 -32.40 -13.59 -12.68
N LEU A 165 -32.20 -12.64 -13.58
CA LEU A 165 -32.61 -11.25 -13.41
C LEU A 165 -33.39 -10.78 -14.64
N PRO A 166 -34.30 -9.82 -14.47
CA PRO A 166 -34.97 -9.20 -15.62
C PRO A 166 -33.99 -8.56 -16.61
N VAL A 167 -34.38 -8.54 -17.88
CA VAL A 167 -33.54 -8.03 -18.99
C VAL A 167 -33.11 -6.59 -18.73
N THR A 168 -34.00 -5.76 -18.20
CA THR A 168 -33.73 -4.36 -17.91
C THR A 168 -32.57 -4.22 -16.90
N ILE A 169 -32.55 -5.06 -15.87
CA ILE A 169 -31.53 -5.06 -14.86
C ILE A 169 -30.20 -5.57 -15.45
N LYS A 170 -30.25 -6.59 -16.27
CA LYS A 170 -29.03 -7.10 -16.95
C LYS A 170 -28.39 -6.04 -17.82
N SER A 171 -29.20 -5.29 -18.59
CA SER A 171 -28.71 -4.18 -19.43
C SER A 171 -28.07 -3.10 -18.56
N HIS A 172 -28.71 -2.75 -17.44
CA HIS A 172 -28.19 -1.76 -16.52
C HIS A 172 -26.85 -2.21 -15.91
N LEU A 173 -26.73 -3.48 -15.52
CA LEU A 173 -25.49 -4.03 -14.96
C LEU A 173 -24.33 -3.98 -15.97
N LYS A 174 -24.63 -4.31 -17.23
CA LYS A 174 -23.63 -4.24 -18.30
C LYS A 174 -23.15 -2.81 -18.50
N SER A 175 -24.08 -1.87 -18.61
CA SER A 175 -23.74 -0.44 -18.76
C SER A 175 -22.94 0.06 -17.56
N PHE A 176 -23.33 -0.33 -16.35
CA PHE A 176 -22.66 0.05 -15.11
C PHE A 176 -21.22 -0.50 -15.07
N SER A 177 -21.03 -1.75 -15.50
CA SER A 177 -19.71 -2.38 -15.56
C SER A 177 -18.78 -1.65 -16.53
N MET A 178 -19.30 -1.26 -17.69
CA MET A 178 -18.51 -0.54 -18.70
C MET A 178 -18.16 0.87 -18.22
N ALA A 179 -19.11 1.56 -17.61
CA ALA A 179 -18.92 2.95 -17.16
C ALA A 179 -17.87 3.06 -16.04
N ASN A 180 -17.75 2.04 -15.19
CA ASN A 180 -16.85 2.05 -14.04
C ASN A 180 -15.52 1.35 -14.28
N GLY A 181 -15.26 0.88 -15.51
CA GLY A 181 -13.99 0.25 -15.86
C GLY A 181 -13.67 -1.03 -15.09
N MET A 182 -14.68 -1.62 -14.46
CA MET A 182 -14.49 -2.81 -13.60
C MET A 182 -14.04 -4.04 -14.37
N ASN A 183 -14.20 -4.03 -15.69
CA ASN A 183 -13.72 -5.12 -16.54
C ASN A 183 -12.19 -5.29 -16.47
N ALA A 184 -11.46 -4.21 -16.20
CA ALA A 184 -10.00 -4.25 -16.15
C ALA A 184 -9.49 -4.91 -14.87
N VAL A 185 -10.30 -4.90 -13.80
CA VAL A 185 -9.88 -5.40 -12.48
C VAL A 185 -10.08 -6.91 -12.36
N MET A 186 -11.05 -7.46 -13.09
CA MET A 186 -11.39 -8.88 -12.99
C MET A 186 -10.54 -9.79 -13.88
N MET A 187 -9.62 -9.20 -14.65
CA MET A 187 -8.78 -9.98 -15.55
C MET A 187 -7.45 -10.33 -14.88
N HIS A 188 -7.51 -11.22 -13.91
CA HIS A 188 -6.31 -11.81 -13.33
C HIS A 188 -5.61 -12.66 -14.40
N GLY A 189 -4.61 -12.07 -15.03
CA GLY A 189 -3.60 -12.79 -15.79
C GLY A 189 -4.00 -13.41 -17.12
N ARG A 190 -5.18 -13.14 -17.65
CA ARG A 190 -5.55 -13.60 -19.00
C ARG A 190 -5.86 -12.39 -19.88
N SER A 191 -5.04 -12.21 -20.89
CA SER A 191 -5.30 -11.20 -21.90
C SER A 191 -6.43 -11.70 -22.82
N TYR A 192 -7.59 -11.12 -22.66
CA TYR A 192 -8.66 -11.31 -23.62
C TYR A 192 -8.61 -10.16 -24.63
N SER A 193 -8.36 -10.49 -25.87
CA SER A 193 -8.52 -9.53 -26.94
C SER A 193 -10.02 -9.24 -27.08
N LEU A 194 -10.38 -7.99 -26.90
CA LEU A 194 -11.72 -7.50 -27.20
C LEU A 194 -11.88 -7.56 -28.74
N ALA A 195 -12.51 -8.61 -29.21
CA ALA A 195 -13.03 -8.60 -30.57
C ALA A 195 -14.29 -7.76 -30.55
N SER A 196 -14.14 -6.47 -30.85
CA SER A 196 -15.29 -5.62 -31.10
C SER A 196 -15.87 -6.04 -32.45
N GLY A 197 -16.99 -6.72 -32.40
CA GLY A 197 -17.76 -7.01 -33.60
C GLY A 197 -18.45 -5.77 -34.11
N ALA A 198 -17.82 -5.06 -35.00
CA ALA A 198 -18.50 -4.11 -35.86
C ALA A 198 -18.28 -4.60 -37.27
N GLY A 199 -19.36 -4.94 -37.92
CA GLY A 199 -19.34 -5.43 -39.31
C GLY A 199 -18.83 -4.35 -40.24
N GLY A 200 -17.84 -4.70 -41.01
CA GLY A 200 -17.32 -3.87 -42.07
C GLY A 200 -16.35 -4.70 -42.88
N SER A 201 -16.70 -5.03 -44.12
CA SER A 201 -15.89 -5.80 -45.04
C SER A 201 -14.60 -5.06 -45.36
N GLY A 202 -13.46 -5.69 -45.12
CA GLY A 202 -12.17 -5.16 -45.51
C GLY A 202 -11.12 -6.25 -45.45
N LYS A 203 -10.44 -6.42 -46.56
CA LYS A 203 -9.48 -7.44 -46.89
C LYS A 203 -8.42 -7.69 -45.82
N GLY A 204 -8.10 -8.95 -45.65
CA GLY A 204 -7.20 -9.44 -44.62
C GLY A 204 -5.76 -9.01 -44.73
N ASN A 205 -5.19 -8.71 -43.60
CA ASN A 205 -3.75 -8.75 -43.39
C ASN A 205 -3.47 -9.73 -42.26
N SER A 206 -2.71 -10.76 -42.58
CA SER A 206 -2.32 -11.77 -41.59
C SER A 206 -1.39 -11.13 -40.56
N LEU A 207 -1.89 -11.08 -39.32
CA LEU A 207 -1.07 -10.69 -38.19
C LEU A 207 -0.09 -11.82 -37.87
N LYS A 208 1.19 -11.54 -38.04
CA LYS A 208 2.27 -12.42 -37.66
C LYS A 208 2.19 -12.69 -36.13
N ARG A 209 2.21 -13.96 -35.81
CA ARG A 209 2.25 -14.49 -34.47
C ARG A 209 3.48 -13.92 -33.72
N SER A 210 3.28 -13.06 -32.75
CA SER A 210 4.38 -12.59 -31.93
C SER A 210 4.88 -13.74 -31.05
N LYS A 211 6.18 -13.98 -31.12
CA LYS A 211 6.85 -14.99 -30.29
C LYS A 211 6.72 -14.62 -28.82
N SER A 212 6.31 -15.58 -28.01
CA SER A 212 6.27 -15.41 -26.56
C SER A 212 7.67 -15.09 -26.04
N ILE A 213 7.79 -13.96 -25.36
CA ILE A 213 9.03 -13.59 -24.68
C ILE A 213 9.10 -14.43 -23.40
N ARG A 214 10.08 -15.34 -23.33
CA ARG A 214 10.36 -16.04 -22.09
C ARG A 214 10.82 -15.04 -21.04
N PRO A 215 10.39 -15.16 -19.80
CA PRO A 215 10.95 -14.33 -18.73
C PRO A 215 12.47 -14.61 -18.61
N PRO A 216 13.26 -13.58 -18.31
CA PRO A 216 14.70 -13.76 -18.19
C PRO A 216 15.05 -14.72 -17.06
N GLN A 217 15.94 -15.64 -17.34
CA GLN A 217 16.47 -16.53 -16.31
C GLN A 217 17.30 -15.71 -15.34
N SER A 218 17.19 -16.06 -14.05
CA SER A 218 17.97 -15.43 -13.01
C SER A 218 19.48 -15.55 -13.30
N PRO A 219 20.27 -14.50 -13.08
CA PRO A 219 21.70 -14.56 -13.30
C PRO A 219 22.38 -15.51 -12.33
N PRO A 220 23.50 -16.13 -12.73
CA PRO A 220 24.21 -17.04 -11.85
C PRO A 220 24.76 -16.32 -10.61
N GLN A 221 24.64 -16.96 -9.48
CA GLN A 221 25.16 -16.44 -8.22
C GLN A 221 26.68 -16.53 -8.24
N ASN A 222 27.34 -15.41 -8.47
CA ASN A 222 28.75 -15.29 -8.16
C ASN A 222 28.91 -14.38 -6.96
N CYS A 223 29.18 -14.98 -5.82
CA CYS A 223 29.52 -14.28 -4.61
C CYS A 223 30.97 -13.79 -4.73
N SER A 224 31.15 -12.53 -5.04
CA SER A 224 32.44 -11.88 -4.79
C SER A 224 32.27 -10.95 -3.59
N ARG A 225 33.05 -11.23 -2.59
CA ARG A 225 33.12 -10.41 -1.37
C ARG A 225 33.66 -9.04 -1.74
N SER A 226 32.87 -8.01 -1.58
CA SER A 226 33.40 -6.65 -1.57
C SER A 226 33.18 -6.06 -0.19
N ASN A 227 34.27 -5.70 0.44
CA ASN A 227 34.30 -5.03 1.73
C ASN A 227 33.70 -3.63 1.59
N CYS A 228 32.57 -3.41 2.24
CA CYS A 228 32.00 -2.08 2.33
C CYS A 228 32.41 -1.50 3.71
N LYS A 229 33.34 -0.56 3.68
CA LYS A 229 33.69 0.21 4.88
C LYS A 229 32.71 1.37 4.98
N ILE A 230 31.96 1.39 6.06
CA ILE A 230 31.15 2.56 6.43
C ILE A 230 31.91 3.27 7.55
N SER A 231 32.37 4.46 7.28
CA SER A 231 32.93 5.37 8.29
C SER A 231 31.79 6.22 8.87
#